data_b70bdee1ca49c64aec35dee119fb5add
#
_entry.id   b70bdee1ca49c64aec35dee119fb5add
#
_cell.length_a   1.000
_cell.length_b   1.000
_cell.length_c   1.000
_cell.angle_alpha   90.00
_cell.angle_beta   90.00
_cell.angle_gamma   90.00
#
_symmetry.space_group_name_H-M   'P 1'
#
loop_
_entity.id
_entity.type
_entity.pdbx_description
1 polymer ?
#
loop_
_entity_poly.entity_id
_entity_poly.type
_entity_poly.pdbx_seq_one_letter_code
_entity_poly.pdbx_strand_id
1 'polypeptide(L)'
;MLRICCFLFCSLLFGQTQLRKEWDASAIETIHLDFPWASSITISTHDDPNIEAHYQTEGEYQDLYFLKSSAVGMHFYLEEYQRPNWNNPGDKLSALKVVANMIWLTIPKDLDLSLSAKEAQLNCSGEYANLKIQMEHGAAIFNIKNPKGSIQSLSADLHFYDLASQQLPKNIKVHTTLGNIVVHPN
;
A
#
# COMPACT_ATOMS: atom_id res chain seq x y z
N MET A 1 -21.00 56.08 -5.52
CA MET A 1 -20.46 55.07 -6.48
C MET A 1 -19.68 54.04 -5.69
N LEU A 2 -20.33 52.90 -5.40
CA LEU A 2 -19.75 51.82 -4.63
C LEU A 2 -19.16 50.77 -5.61
N ARG A 3 -17.83 50.66 -5.68
CA ARG A 3 -17.16 49.65 -6.50
C ARG A 3 -17.12 48.32 -5.73
N ILE A 4 -18.02 47.40 -6.09
CA ILE A 4 -18.01 46.01 -5.61
C ILE A 4 -16.89 45.28 -6.38
N CYS A 5 -15.77 45.04 -5.71
CA CYS A 5 -14.74 44.08 -6.17
C CYS A 5 -15.23 42.66 -5.92
N CYS A 6 -15.79 42.01 -6.93
CA CYS A 6 -16.02 40.56 -6.91
C CYS A 6 -14.65 39.86 -7.00
N PHE A 7 -14.12 39.42 -5.85
CA PHE A 7 -13.05 38.43 -5.80
C PHE A 7 -13.63 37.08 -6.22
N LEU A 8 -13.45 36.73 -7.47
CA LEU A 8 -13.62 35.36 -7.96
C LEU A 8 -12.52 34.49 -7.34
N PHE A 9 -12.85 33.88 -6.20
CA PHE A 9 -12.05 32.79 -5.63
C PHE A 9 -12.21 31.59 -6.54
N CYS A 10 -11.34 31.46 -7.54
CA CYS A 10 -11.19 30.24 -8.33
C CYS A 10 -10.57 29.19 -7.40
N SER A 11 -11.39 28.49 -6.63
CA SER A 11 -10.98 27.25 -5.97
C SER A 11 -10.69 26.25 -7.07
N LEU A 12 -9.41 26.02 -7.34
CA LEU A 12 -8.93 24.88 -8.10
C LEU A 12 -9.28 23.63 -7.30
N LEU A 13 -10.43 23.05 -7.59
CA LEU A 13 -10.81 21.73 -7.10
C LEU A 13 -9.88 20.73 -7.82
N PHE A 14 -8.75 20.43 -7.20
CA PHE A 14 -7.99 19.24 -7.57
C PHE A 14 -8.91 18.06 -7.27
N GLY A 15 -9.37 17.38 -8.32
CA GLY A 15 -10.15 16.18 -8.16
C GLY A 15 -9.32 15.13 -7.44
N GLN A 16 -9.79 14.65 -6.31
CA GLN A 16 -9.27 13.49 -5.60
C GLN A 16 -10.37 12.44 -5.60
N THR A 17 -10.04 11.24 -6.04
CA THR A 17 -10.96 10.11 -5.88
C THR A 17 -10.58 9.37 -4.62
N GLN A 18 -11.52 9.30 -3.66
CA GLN A 18 -11.34 8.57 -2.41
C GLN A 18 -12.37 7.45 -2.33
N LEU A 19 -11.90 6.27 -1.98
CA LEU A 19 -12.71 5.09 -1.73
C LEU A 19 -12.43 4.56 -0.34
N ARG A 20 -13.47 4.37 0.47
CA ARG A 20 -13.38 3.63 1.74
C ARG A 20 -14.25 2.40 1.64
N LYS A 21 -13.71 1.28 2.06
CA LYS A 21 -14.40 -0.01 2.09
C LYS A 21 -14.04 -0.77 3.34
N GLU A 22 -15.01 -1.58 3.79
CA GLU A 22 -14.87 -2.46 4.93
C GLU A 22 -15.43 -3.84 4.55
N TRP A 23 -14.80 -4.90 5.04
CA TRP A 23 -15.20 -6.28 4.83
C TRP A 23 -15.06 -7.07 6.11
N ASP A 24 -16.03 -7.91 6.41
CA ASP A 24 -15.94 -8.89 7.49
C ASP A 24 -14.89 -9.97 7.14
N ALA A 25 -13.90 -10.10 8.01
CA ALA A 25 -12.81 -11.06 7.88
C ALA A 25 -12.86 -12.20 8.90
N SER A 26 -13.99 -12.39 9.60
CA SER A 26 -14.12 -13.42 10.65
C SER A 26 -13.83 -14.86 10.17
N ALA A 27 -13.97 -15.14 8.87
CA ALA A 27 -13.67 -16.41 8.26
C ALA A 27 -12.39 -16.41 7.39
N ILE A 28 -11.61 -15.33 7.43
CA ILE A 28 -10.41 -15.16 6.61
C ILE A 28 -9.17 -15.56 7.43
N GLU A 29 -8.29 -16.33 6.82
CA GLU A 29 -6.99 -16.70 7.37
C GLU A 29 -5.84 -16.06 6.60
N THR A 30 -6.03 -15.79 5.31
CA THR A 30 -4.99 -15.23 4.45
C THR A 30 -5.50 -14.03 3.66
N ILE A 31 -4.72 -12.96 3.65
CA ILE A 31 -4.97 -11.77 2.85
C ILE A 31 -3.91 -11.67 1.74
N HIS A 32 -4.38 -11.57 0.51
CA HIS A 32 -3.55 -11.36 -0.68
C HIS A 32 -3.76 -9.96 -1.23
N LEU A 33 -2.67 -9.19 -1.31
CA LEU A 33 -2.63 -7.82 -1.80
C LEU A 33 -1.77 -7.75 -3.05
N ASP A 34 -2.29 -7.18 -4.13
CA ASP A 34 -1.53 -6.91 -5.36
C ASP A 34 -1.71 -5.46 -5.79
N PHE A 35 -0.65 -4.64 -5.61
CA PHE A 35 -0.67 -3.20 -5.81
C PHE A 35 0.45 -2.75 -6.76
N PRO A 36 0.34 -3.05 -8.05
CA PRO A 36 1.41 -2.78 -9.01
C PRO A 36 1.59 -1.29 -9.35
N TRP A 37 0.64 -0.42 -9.01
CA TRP A 37 0.70 1.02 -9.32
C TRP A 37 0.65 1.92 -8.07
N ALA A 38 0.55 1.34 -6.89
CA ALA A 38 0.56 2.10 -5.65
C ALA A 38 1.93 2.76 -5.43
N SER A 39 1.92 4.07 -5.18
CA SER A 39 3.11 4.84 -4.79
C SER A 39 3.37 4.80 -3.28
N SER A 40 2.30 4.62 -2.49
CA SER A 40 2.37 4.51 -1.04
C SER A 40 1.39 3.46 -0.52
N ILE A 41 1.88 2.58 0.35
CA ILE A 41 1.11 1.51 0.97
C ILE A 41 1.37 1.57 2.47
N THR A 42 0.31 1.72 3.26
CA THR A 42 0.38 1.64 4.72
C THR A 42 -0.51 0.50 5.19
N ILE A 43 0.06 -0.45 5.93
CA ILE A 43 -0.67 -1.60 6.48
C ILE A 43 -0.44 -1.63 7.98
N SER A 44 -1.53 -1.71 8.74
CA SER A 44 -1.52 -1.87 10.18
C SER A 44 -2.49 -2.97 10.61
N THR A 45 -2.31 -3.47 11.84
CA THR A 45 -3.23 -4.47 12.41
C THR A 45 -4.03 -3.91 13.56
N HIS A 46 -5.23 -4.47 13.81
CA HIS A 46 -6.13 -4.14 14.91
C HIS A 46 -6.78 -5.41 15.50
N ASP A 47 -7.56 -5.24 16.56
CA ASP A 47 -8.24 -6.36 17.24
C ASP A 47 -9.64 -6.66 16.65
N ASP A 48 -10.18 -5.78 15.81
CA ASP A 48 -11.50 -5.97 15.20
C ASP A 48 -11.44 -7.00 14.06
N PRO A 49 -12.55 -7.74 13.80
CA PRO A 49 -12.57 -8.78 12.78
C PRO A 49 -12.73 -8.26 11.34
N ASN A 50 -12.61 -6.97 11.10
CA ASN A 50 -12.86 -6.35 9.81
C ASN A 50 -11.57 -5.97 9.09
N ILE A 51 -11.58 -6.03 7.76
CA ILE A 51 -10.57 -5.42 6.90
C ILE A 51 -11.09 -4.05 6.50
N GLU A 52 -10.32 -3.00 6.79
CA GLU A 52 -10.63 -1.63 6.36
C GLU A 52 -9.63 -1.18 5.31
N ALA A 53 -10.12 -0.61 4.21
CA ALA A 53 -9.30 -0.02 3.18
C ALA A 53 -9.71 1.42 2.88
N HIS A 54 -8.72 2.29 2.82
CA HIS A 54 -8.83 3.62 2.26
C HIS A 54 -7.89 3.72 1.06
N TYR A 55 -8.45 4.01 -0.10
CA TYR A 55 -7.72 4.17 -1.35
C TYR A 55 -7.93 5.58 -1.88
N GLN A 56 -6.86 6.26 -2.21
CA GLN A 56 -6.86 7.61 -2.75
C GLN A 56 -6.02 7.65 -4.01
N THR A 57 -6.58 8.22 -5.06
CA THR A 57 -5.87 8.48 -6.31
C THR A 57 -5.83 9.97 -6.59
N GLU A 58 -4.67 10.46 -6.99
CA GLU A 58 -4.44 11.87 -7.32
C GLU A 58 -3.81 12.00 -8.71
N GLY A 59 -4.09 13.10 -9.37
CA GLY A 59 -3.53 13.43 -10.67
C GLY A 59 -4.54 13.34 -11.82
N GLU A 60 -4.07 13.54 -13.03
CA GLU A 60 -4.94 13.65 -14.22
C GLU A 60 -5.61 12.31 -14.61
N TYR A 61 -5.08 11.18 -14.14
CA TYR A 61 -5.59 9.83 -14.42
C TYR A 61 -6.18 9.15 -13.19
N GLN A 62 -6.65 9.92 -12.20
CA GLN A 62 -7.22 9.39 -10.97
C GLN A 62 -8.34 8.36 -11.18
N ASP A 63 -9.14 8.51 -12.25
CA ASP A 63 -10.25 7.62 -12.59
C ASP A 63 -9.81 6.34 -13.35
N LEU A 64 -8.51 6.18 -13.58
CA LEU A 64 -7.96 5.04 -14.30
C LEU A 64 -7.82 3.81 -13.39
N TYR A 65 -7.51 4.04 -12.12
CA TYR A 65 -7.22 2.98 -11.16
C TYR A 65 -8.32 2.82 -10.13
N PHE A 66 -8.60 1.60 -9.73
CA PHE A 66 -9.58 1.27 -8.70
C PHE A 66 -9.22 -0.04 -7.99
N LEU A 67 -9.82 -0.28 -6.82
CA LEU A 67 -9.65 -1.51 -6.08
C LEU A 67 -10.75 -2.53 -6.43
N LYS A 68 -10.33 -3.75 -6.67
CA LYS A 68 -11.17 -4.92 -6.80
C LYS A 68 -10.92 -5.86 -5.63
N SER A 69 -11.98 -6.36 -5.01
CA SER A 69 -11.91 -7.32 -3.92
C SER A 69 -12.69 -8.58 -4.24
N SER A 70 -12.20 -9.71 -3.75
CA SER A 70 -12.90 -11.00 -3.80
C SER A 70 -12.50 -11.86 -2.61
N ALA A 71 -13.38 -12.78 -2.21
CA ALA A 71 -13.09 -13.78 -1.20
C ALA A 71 -13.37 -15.18 -1.76
N VAL A 72 -12.44 -16.12 -1.54
CA VAL A 72 -12.55 -17.50 -1.97
C VAL A 72 -12.11 -18.41 -0.81
N GLY A 73 -13.07 -19.11 -0.18
CA GLY A 73 -12.80 -19.86 1.02
C GLY A 73 -12.32 -18.96 2.16
N MET A 74 -11.17 -19.28 2.74
CA MET A 74 -10.52 -18.50 3.81
C MET A 74 -9.49 -17.46 3.27
N HIS A 75 -9.50 -17.18 1.96
CA HIS A 75 -8.59 -16.25 1.32
C HIS A 75 -9.33 -15.00 0.86
N PHE A 76 -8.83 -13.84 1.24
CA PHE A 76 -9.29 -12.54 0.77
C PHE A 76 -8.27 -11.95 -0.19
N TYR A 77 -8.73 -11.42 -1.32
CA TYR A 77 -7.92 -10.80 -2.36
C TYR A 77 -8.32 -9.34 -2.50
N LEU A 78 -7.35 -8.45 -2.50
CA LEU A 78 -7.52 -7.03 -2.80
C LEU A 78 -6.46 -6.63 -3.81
N GLU A 79 -6.91 -6.19 -4.97
CA GLU A 79 -6.07 -5.92 -6.12
C GLU A 79 -6.30 -4.52 -6.63
N GLU A 80 -5.23 -3.82 -6.98
CA GLU A 80 -5.31 -2.64 -7.83
C GLU A 80 -5.62 -3.05 -9.26
N TYR A 81 -6.58 -2.38 -9.87
CA TYR A 81 -7.04 -2.69 -11.22
C TYR A 81 -7.03 -1.44 -12.07
N GLN A 82 -6.52 -1.55 -13.29
CA GLN A 82 -6.55 -0.49 -14.28
C GLN A 82 -7.74 -0.69 -15.22
N ARG A 83 -8.47 0.39 -15.52
CA ARG A 83 -9.60 0.35 -16.46
C ARG A 83 -9.15 -0.19 -17.82
N PRO A 84 -9.80 -1.26 -18.34
CA PRO A 84 -9.45 -1.82 -19.63
C PRO A 84 -9.72 -0.81 -20.75
N ASN A 85 -8.99 -0.92 -21.86
CA ASN A 85 -9.12 -0.07 -23.05
C ASN A 85 -8.79 1.42 -22.84
N TRP A 86 -8.01 1.75 -21.82
CA TRP A 86 -7.43 3.08 -21.73
C TRP A 86 -6.37 3.25 -22.82
N ASN A 87 -6.69 4.07 -23.83
CA ASN A 87 -5.69 4.54 -24.78
C ASN A 87 -4.97 5.73 -24.13
N ASN A 88 -3.73 5.50 -23.72
CA ASN A 88 -2.87 6.59 -23.29
C ASN A 88 -2.81 7.63 -24.42
N PRO A 89 -3.34 8.86 -24.24
CA PRO A 89 -3.20 9.89 -25.25
C PRO A 89 -1.70 10.09 -25.48
N GLY A 90 -1.23 9.69 -26.67
CA GLY A 90 0.20 9.70 -27.02
C GLY A 90 0.77 11.10 -27.22
N ASP A 91 0.34 12.06 -26.42
CA ASP A 91 0.87 13.41 -26.40
C ASP A 91 2.18 13.46 -25.58
N LYS A 92 3.09 14.34 -25.97
CA LYS A 92 4.38 14.53 -25.28
C LYS A 92 4.21 15.03 -23.83
N LEU A 93 3.02 15.47 -23.43
CA LEU A 93 2.68 15.93 -22.09
C LEU A 93 2.31 14.76 -21.18
N SER A 94 1.95 13.60 -21.72
CA SER A 94 1.60 12.40 -20.92
C SER A 94 2.76 11.91 -20.04
N ALA A 95 4.00 12.14 -20.46
CA ALA A 95 5.20 11.78 -19.70
C ALA A 95 5.41 12.61 -18.42
N LEU A 96 4.71 13.74 -18.26
CA LEU A 96 4.80 14.63 -17.10
C LEU A 96 3.62 14.47 -16.13
N LYS A 97 2.69 13.57 -16.42
CA LYS A 97 1.48 13.38 -15.63
C LYS A 97 1.77 12.47 -14.44
N VAL A 98 1.82 13.06 -13.28
CA VAL A 98 2.01 12.34 -12.03
C VAL A 98 0.66 11.74 -11.61
N VAL A 99 0.64 10.43 -11.41
CA VAL A 99 -0.44 9.71 -10.73
C VAL A 99 0.11 9.19 -9.42
N ALA A 100 -0.52 9.51 -8.32
CA ALA A 100 -0.19 8.97 -7.01
C ALA A 100 -1.36 8.13 -6.51
N ASN A 101 -1.15 6.83 -6.35
CA ASN A 101 -2.09 5.92 -5.74
C ASN A 101 -1.62 5.61 -4.32
N MET A 102 -2.44 5.92 -3.35
CA MET A 102 -2.15 5.73 -1.94
C MET A 102 -3.16 4.77 -1.31
N ILE A 103 -2.67 3.80 -0.55
CA ILE A 103 -3.48 2.76 0.07
C ILE A 103 -3.17 2.72 1.56
N TRP A 104 -4.22 2.80 2.38
CA TRP A 104 -4.17 2.54 3.81
C TRP A 104 -5.06 1.34 4.10
N LEU A 105 -4.48 0.34 4.75
CA LEU A 105 -5.16 -0.89 5.15
C LEU A 105 -5.01 -1.10 6.64
N THR A 106 -6.11 -1.42 7.29
CA THR A 106 -6.11 -1.94 8.65
C THR A 106 -6.77 -3.32 8.61
N ILE A 107 -6.06 -4.33 9.12
CA ILE A 107 -6.47 -5.74 9.02
C ILE A 107 -6.46 -6.39 10.39
N PRO A 108 -7.23 -7.46 10.60
CA PRO A 108 -7.16 -8.22 11.86
C PRO A 108 -5.73 -8.73 12.13
N LYS A 109 -5.37 -8.82 13.41
CA LYS A 109 -4.12 -9.48 13.87
C LYS A 109 -4.12 -10.96 13.51
N ASP A 110 -2.92 -11.54 13.55
CA ASP A 110 -2.69 -12.99 13.44
C ASP A 110 -3.17 -13.63 12.13
N LEU A 111 -3.35 -12.83 11.07
CA LEU A 111 -3.60 -13.33 9.73
C LEU A 111 -2.29 -13.47 8.93
N ASP A 112 -2.29 -14.38 7.97
CA ASP A 112 -1.25 -14.46 6.96
C ASP A 112 -1.42 -13.32 5.96
N LEU A 113 -0.34 -12.55 5.71
CA LEU A 113 -0.33 -11.45 4.74
C LEU A 113 0.63 -11.75 3.59
N SER A 114 0.12 -11.70 2.37
CA SER A 114 0.91 -11.74 1.13
C SER A 114 0.73 -10.44 0.36
N LEU A 115 1.81 -9.69 0.17
CA LEU A 115 1.83 -8.41 -0.57
C LEU A 115 2.76 -8.51 -1.78
N SER A 116 2.27 -8.07 -2.94
CA SER A 116 3.04 -7.80 -4.15
C SER A 116 2.92 -6.31 -4.50
N ALA A 117 4.06 -5.65 -4.74
CA ALA A 117 4.13 -4.25 -5.18
C ALA A 117 5.33 -4.06 -6.11
N LYS A 118 5.22 -3.13 -7.08
CA LYS A 118 6.35 -2.82 -7.99
C LYS A 118 7.23 -1.72 -7.44
N GLU A 119 6.67 -0.51 -7.32
CA GLU A 119 7.43 0.66 -6.89
C GLU A 119 6.60 1.44 -5.86
N ALA A 120 6.89 1.24 -4.58
CA ALA A 120 6.11 1.82 -3.50
C ALA A 120 6.97 2.24 -2.29
N GLN A 121 6.43 3.20 -1.52
CA GLN A 121 6.81 3.44 -0.14
C GLN A 121 5.90 2.59 0.74
N LEU A 122 6.43 1.50 1.32
CA LEU A 122 5.67 0.60 2.19
C LEU A 122 5.91 0.94 3.66
N ASN A 123 4.84 1.09 4.43
CA ASN A 123 4.87 1.12 5.88
C ASN A 123 4.01 -0.04 6.41
N CYS A 124 4.64 -1.01 7.09
CA CYS A 124 3.98 -2.21 7.58
C CYS A 124 4.21 -2.35 9.08
N SER A 125 3.13 -2.32 9.86
CA SER A 125 3.20 -2.35 11.32
C SER A 125 2.17 -3.31 11.92
N GLY A 126 2.48 -3.86 13.11
CA GLY A 126 1.56 -4.70 13.87
C GLY A 126 1.98 -6.16 14.03
N GLU A 127 1.01 -7.05 14.12
CA GLU A 127 1.17 -8.47 14.42
C GLU A 127 0.56 -9.33 13.30
N TYR A 128 1.32 -10.28 12.77
CA TYR A 128 0.93 -11.14 11.66
C TYR A 128 1.30 -12.59 11.98
N ALA A 129 0.49 -13.56 11.58
CA ALA A 129 0.84 -14.97 11.70
C ALA A 129 2.04 -15.29 10.80
N ASN A 130 2.00 -14.83 9.55
CA ASN A 130 3.10 -14.95 8.61
C ASN A 130 3.07 -13.81 7.58
N LEU A 131 4.26 -13.38 7.14
CA LEU A 131 4.43 -12.30 6.16
C LEU A 131 5.12 -12.84 4.90
N LYS A 132 4.53 -12.55 3.75
CA LYS A 132 5.18 -12.72 2.46
C LYS A 132 5.11 -11.42 1.68
N ILE A 133 6.22 -10.72 1.56
CA ILE A 133 6.28 -9.43 0.88
C ILE A 133 7.24 -9.54 -0.29
N GLN A 134 6.77 -9.09 -1.46
CA GLN A 134 7.55 -9.00 -2.69
C GLN A 134 7.44 -7.57 -3.23
N MET A 135 8.59 -6.90 -3.37
CA MET A 135 8.70 -5.55 -3.93
C MET A 135 9.77 -5.53 -5.02
N GLU A 136 9.55 -4.77 -6.08
CA GLU A 136 10.62 -4.57 -7.06
C GLU A 136 11.53 -3.42 -6.61
N HIS A 137 10.96 -2.22 -6.38
CA HIS A 137 11.68 -1.00 -6.07
C HIS A 137 11.01 -0.21 -4.95
N GLY A 138 11.72 0.80 -4.40
CA GLY A 138 11.18 1.74 -3.43
C GLY A 138 11.86 1.64 -2.06
N ALA A 139 11.09 1.81 -1.00
CA ALA A 139 11.55 1.62 0.37
C ALA A 139 10.45 1.01 1.25
N ALA A 140 10.85 0.25 2.25
CA ALA A 140 9.90 -0.33 3.19
C ALA A 140 10.35 -0.14 4.64
N ILE A 141 9.39 0.26 5.47
CA ILE A 141 9.54 0.41 6.92
C ILE A 141 8.71 -0.66 7.60
N PHE A 142 9.34 -1.44 8.45
CA PHE A 142 8.72 -2.52 9.20
C PHE A 142 8.80 -2.24 10.70
N ASN A 143 7.63 -2.14 11.33
CA ASN A 143 7.46 -2.12 12.78
C ASN A 143 6.57 -3.29 13.19
N ILE A 144 7.14 -4.50 13.19
CA ILE A 144 6.40 -5.75 13.28
C ILE A 144 6.82 -6.51 14.54
N LYS A 145 5.85 -6.89 15.35
CA LYS A 145 6.10 -7.74 16.51
C LYS A 145 6.25 -9.19 16.07
N ASN A 146 7.34 -9.83 16.53
CA ASN A 146 7.63 -11.25 16.27
C ASN A 146 7.53 -11.67 14.80
N PRO A 147 8.22 -10.97 13.86
CA PRO A 147 8.06 -11.22 12.44
C PRO A 147 8.44 -12.65 12.04
N LYS A 148 7.57 -13.27 11.23
CA LYS A 148 7.79 -14.58 10.61
C LYS A 148 7.51 -14.47 9.11
N GLY A 149 8.24 -15.23 8.29
CA GLY A 149 7.98 -15.31 6.86
C GLY A 149 9.12 -14.88 5.97
N SER A 150 8.82 -14.19 4.88
CA SER A 150 9.82 -13.76 3.90
C SER A 150 9.52 -12.38 3.32
N ILE A 151 10.56 -11.57 3.18
CA ILE A 151 10.54 -10.27 2.53
C ILE A 151 11.58 -10.31 1.42
N GLN A 152 11.18 -10.04 0.20
CA GLN A 152 12.05 -10.06 -0.97
C GLN A 152 11.90 -8.76 -1.74
N SER A 153 13.02 -8.18 -2.18
CA SER A 153 13.01 -7.03 -3.09
C SER A 153 14.11 -7.14 -4.14
N LEU A 154 13.91 -6.43 -5.25
CA LEU A 154 14.98 -6.25 -6.24
C LEU A 154 15.92 -5.12 -5.78
N SER A 155 15.40 -3.93 -5.48
CA SER A 155 16.22 -2.77 -5.11
C SER A 155 15.56 -1.86 -4.06
N ALA A 156 14.64 -2.39 -3.24
CA ALA A 156 14.07 -1.59 -2.16
C ALA A 156 15.01 -1.55 -0.95
N ASP A 157 15.08 -0.39 -0.30
CA ASP A 157 15.70 -0.23 1.02
C ASP A 157 14.72 -0.68 2.11
N LEU A 158 15.15 -1.61 2.96
CA LEU A 158 14.33 -2.27 3.97
C LEU A 158 14.78 -1.85 5.37
N HIS A 159 13.94 -1.13 6.09
CA HIS A 159 14.20 -0.62 7.43
C HIS A 159 13.35 -1.35 8.46
N PHE A 160 13.98 -1.90 9.50
CA PHE A 160 13.31 -2.59 10.60
C PHE A 160 13.49 -1.81 11.89
N TYR A 161 12.38 -1.57 12.58
CA TYR A 161 12.32 -0.86 13.87
C TYR A 161 11.72 -1.77 14.96
N ASP A 162 11.94 -1.41 16.20
CA ASP A 162 11.35 -2.05 17.39
C ASP A 162 11.60 -3.56 17.52
N LEU A 163 12.67 -4.06 16.90
CA LEU A 163 13.09 -5.43 17.13
C LEU A 163 13.71 -5.57 18.52
N ALA A 164 13.32 -6.61 19.25
CA ALA A 164 13.83 -6.92 20.59
C ALA A 164 15.35 -7.15 20.65
N SER A 165 15.98 -7.36 19.49
CA SER A 165 17.43 -7.43 19.30
C SER A 165 17.83 -6.58 18.10
N GLN A 166 19.05 -6.07 18.07
CA GLN A 166 19.61 -5.37 16.93
C GLN A 166 19.88 -6.28 15.71
N GLN A 167 19.24 -7.44 15.66
CA GLN A 167 19.37 -8.41 14.59
C GLN A 167 17.98 -8.86 14.13
N LEU A 168 17.89 -9.22 12.86
CA LEU A 168 16.66 -9.82 12.33
C LEU A 168 16.36 -11.14 13.05
N PRO A 169 15.11 -11.37 13.47
CA PRO A 169 14.70 -12.63 14.07
C PRO A 169 14.92 -13.80 13.11
N LYS A 170 15.29 -14.96 13.66
CA LYS A 170 15.57 -16.18 12.88
C LYS A 170 14.37 -16.67 12.05
N ASN A 171 13.17 -16.26 12.42
CA ASN A 171 11.93 -16.70 11.79
C ASN A 171 11.53 -15.89 10.53
N ILE A 172 12.28 -14.83 10.21
CA ILE A 172 12.05 -14.06 8.99
C ILE A 172 13.25 -14.16 8.06
N LYS A 173 12.98 -14.41 6.79
CA LYS A 173 13.99 -14.39 5.71
C LYS A 173 13.86 -13.08 4.96
N VAL A 174 14.92 -12.28 4.95
CA VAL A 174 14.95 -11.00 4.25
C VAL A 174 16.02 -11.04 3.18
N HIS A 175 15.66 -10.68 1.96
CA HIS A 175 16.57 -10.63 0.83
C HIS A 175 16.28 -9.40 -0.04
N THR A 176 17.32 -8.67 -0.38
CA THR A 176 17.30 -7.64 -1.42
C THR A 176 18.53 -7.83 -2.33
N THR A 177 18.34 -7.61 -3.63
CA THR A 177 19.44 -7.81 -4.60
C THR A 177 20.34 -6.58 -4.68
N LEU A 178 19.77 -5.38 -4.72
CA LEU A 178 20.49 -4.10 -4.92
C LEU A 178 20.22 -3.05 -3.83
N GLY A 179 19.25 -3.29 -2.95
CA GLY A 179 18.88 -2.40 -1.85
C GLY A 179 19.68 -2.67 -0.57
N ASN A 180 19.38 -1.92 0.47
CA ASN A 180 19.98 -2.05 1.78
C ASN A 180 19.00 -2.69 2.78
N ILE A 181 19.53 -3.40 3.76
CA ILE A 181 18.77 -3.89 4.91
C ILE A 181 19.35 -3.19 6.15
N VAL A 182 18.53 -2.39 6.83
CA VAL A 182 18.91 -1.60 7.98
C VAL A 182 18.04 -1.99 9.18
N VAL A 183 18.69 -2.37 10.27
CA VAL A 183 18.01 -2.62 11.55
C VAL A 183 18.34 -1.45 12.48
N HIS A 184 17.28 -0.75 12.91
CA HIS A 184 17.41 0.40 13.80
C HIS A 184 17.35 -0.08 15.26
N PRO A 185 18.32 0.30 16.11
CA PRO A 185 18.25 0.05 17.54
C PRO A 185 17.11 0.86 18.18
N ASN A 186 16.52 0.32 19.24
CA ASN A 186 15.58 1.04 20.11
C ASN A 186 16.34 2.03 21.00
#